data_223e62097cf72c549a2d56e374909942
#
_entry.id   223e62097cf72c549a2d56e374909942
#
_cell.length_a   1.000
_cell.length_b   1.000
_cell.length_c   1.000
_cell.angle_alpha   90.00
_cell.angle_beta   90.00
_cell.angle_gamma   90.00
#
_symmetry.space_group_name_H-M   'P 1'
#
loop_
_entity.id
_entity.type
_entity.pdbx_description
1 polymer ?
#
loop_
_entity_poly.entity_id
_entity_poly.type
_entity_poly.pdbx_seq_one_letter_code
_entity_poly.pdbx_strand_id
1 'polypeptide(L)'
;MQFARADSQAKQLRKQAGAWLKGLRAKAGLSQIELAAKLGLKYYTFISQVENGFGRVPTESMEAWARALNTDASEFARKLLSYYDPELYRLLFEVKR
;
A
#
# COMPACT_ATOMS: atom_id res chain seq x y z
N MET A 1 -4.04 10.38 25.19
CA MET A 1 -3.25 11.28 24.35
C MET A 1 -2.38 10.54 23.37
N GLN A 2 -1.61 9.56 23.85
CA GLN A 2 -0.74 8.79 22.95
C GLN A 2 -1.53 8.00 21.91
N PHE A 3 -2.70 7.48 22.27
CA PHE A 3 -3.54 6.73 21.33
C PHE A 3 -4.05 7.57 20.18
N ALA A 4 -4.50 8.79 20.48
CA ALA A 4 -4.99 9.70 19.44
C ALA A 4 -3.86 10.08 18.47
N ARG A 5 -2.65 10.30 19.01
CA ARG A 5 -1.49 10.64 18.20
C ARG A 5 -1.06 9.47 17.30
N ALA A 6 -1.05 8.26 17.86
CA ALA A 6 -0.71 7.05 17.10
C ALA A 6 -1.73 6.81 15.98
N ASP A 7 -3.03 6.99 16.26
CA ASP A 7 -4.08 6.84 15.26
C ASP A 7 -3.92 7.86 14.14
N SER A 8 -3.63 9.12 14.47
CA SER A 8 -3.40 10.17 13.47
C SER A 8 -2.20 9.83 12.59
N GLN A 9 -1.12 9.34 13.19
CA GLN A 9 0.07 8.95 12.46
C GLN A 9 -0.22 7.78 11.53
N ALA A 10 -0.92 6.77 12.01
CA ALA A 10 -1.27 5.60 11.22
C ALA A 10 -2.15 5.98 10.02
N LYS A 11 -3.13 6.86 10.25
CA LYS A 11 -4.00 7.35 9.18
C LYS A 11 -3.21 8.13 8.14
N GLN A 12 -2.31 8.98 8.59
CA GLN A 12 -1.48 9.79 7.69
C GLN A 12 -0.59 8.89 6.82
N LEU A 13 0.03 7.89 7.43
CA LEU A 13 0.88 6.95 6.71
C LEU A 13 0.08 6.13 5.70
N ARG A 14 -1.13 5.72 6.05
CA ARG A 14 -2.00 4.99 5.10
C ARG A 14 -2.40 5.87 3.92
N LYS A 15 -2.64 7.15 4.16
CA LYS A 15 -2.91 8.10 3.08
C LYS A 15 -1.72 8.24 2.16
N GLN A 16 -0.52 8.32 2.74
CA GLN A 16 0.71 8.40 1.95
C GLN A 16 0.92 7.13 1.13
N ALA A 17 0.66 5.96 1.72
CA ALA A 17 0.72 4.70 1.00
C ALA A 17 -0.26 4.70 -0.17
N GLY A 18 -1.48 5.17 0.07
CA GLY A 18 -2.51 5.24 -0.96
C GLY A 18 -2.11 6.14 -2.11
N ALA A 19 -1.54 7.31 -1.82
CA ALA A 19 -1.06 8.23 -2.84
C ALA A 19 0.07 7.60 -3.67
N TRP A 20 0.98 6.90 -3.01
CA TRP A 20 2.06 6.20 -3.68
C TRP A 20 1.52 5.11 -4.63
N LEU A 21 0.56 4.33 -4.16
CA LEU A 21 -0.08 3.29 -4.97
C LEU A 21 -0.80 3.88 -6.17
N LYS A 22 -1.52 4.98 -5.97
CA LYS A 22 -2.19 5.69 -7.07
C LYS A 22 -1.18 6.14 -8.12
N GLY A 23 -0.02 6.64 -7.68
CA GLY A 23 1.06 7.03 -8.59
C GLY A 23 1.58 5.85 -9.40
N LEU A 24 1.78 4.70 -8.75
CA LEU A 24 2.20 3.48 -9.46
C LEU A 24 1.16 3.03 -10.48
N ARG A 25 -0.11 3.11 -10.12
CA ARG A 25 -1.20 2.74 -11.02
C ARG A 25 -1.22 3.65 -12.25
N ALA A 26 -1.11 4.95 -12.03
CA ALA A 26 -1.06 5.92 -13.12
C ALA A 26 0.14 5.67 -14.04
N LYS A 27 1.29 5.39 -13.44
CA LYS A 27 2.52 5.09 -14.20
C LYS A 27 2.37 3.81 -15.01
N ALA A 28 1.61 2.85 -14.52
CA ALA A 28 1.31 1.61 -15.25
C ALA A 28 0.23 1.80 -16.31
N GLY A 29 -0.39 2.98 -16.38
CA GLY A 29 -1.42 3.29 -17.38
C GLY A 29 -2.75 2.63 -17.10
N LEU A 30 -3.05 2.31 -15.84
CA LEU A 30 -4.26 1.59 -15.46
C LEU A 30 -5.26 2.50 -14.76
N SER A 31 -6.54 2.33 -15.10
CA SER A 31 -7.63 2.88 -14.29
C SER A 31 -7.84 2.00 -13.06
N GLN A 32 -8.61 2.50 -12.10
CA GLN A 32 -8.98 1.69 -10.93
C GLN A 32 -9.75 0.43 -11.32
N ILE A 33 -10.63 0.56 -12.31
CA ILE A 33 -11.40 -0.57 -12.84
C ILE A 33 -10.46 -1.61 -13.48
N GLU A 34 -9.49 -1.15 -14.26
CA GLU A 34 -8.55 -2.04 -14.91
C GLU A 34 -7.65 -2.75 -13.90
N LEU A 35 -7.20 -2.04 -12.87
CA LEU A 35 -6.40 -2.67 -11.82
C LEU A 35 -7.22 -3.72 -11.07
N ALA A 36 -8.48 -3.39 -10.73
CA ALA A 36 -9.36 -4.34 -10.07
C ALA A 36 -9.53 -5.61 -10.91
N ALA A 37 -9.71 -5.46 -12.22
CA ALA A 37 -9.82 -6.61 -13.13
C ALA A 37 -8.58 -7.48 -13.11
N LYS A 38 -7.40 -6.86 -13.16
CA LYS A 38 -6.12 -7.59 -13.10
C LYS A 38 -5.95 -8.37 -11.80
N LEU A 39 -6.51 -7.84 -10.71
CA LEU A 39 -6.43 -8.48 -9.40
C LEU A 39 -7.56 -9.47 -9.15
N GLY A 40 -8.47 -9.66 -10.11
CA GLY A 40 -9.60 -10.56 -9.95
C GLY A 40 -10.66 -10.04 -8.98
N LEU A 41 -10.69 -8.74 -8.75
CA LEU A 41 -11.68 -8.10 -7.88
C LEU A 41 -12.92 -7.77 -8.69
N LYS A 42 -14.09 -8.03 -8.08
CA LYS A 42 -15.36 -7.79 -8.75
C LYS A 42 -15.64 -6.30 -8.93
N TYR A 43 -15.22 -5.49 -7.94
CA TYR A 43 -15.50 -4.05 -7.94
C TYR A 43 -14.23 -3.25 -7.67
N TYR A 44 -14.17 -2.04 -8.23
CA TYR A 44 -13.02 -1.15 -8.04
C TYR A 44 -13.02 -0.45 -6.68
N THR A 45 -14.10 -0.54 -5.92
CA THR A 45 -14.23 0.20 -4.65
C THR A 45 -13.11 -0.11 -3.67
N PHE A 46 -12.62 -1.34 -3.64
CA PHE A 46 -11.50 -1.69 -2.77
C PHE A 46 -10.24 -0.91 -3.15
N ILE A 47 -9.97 -0.78 -4.45
CA ILE A 47 -8.84 0.01 -4.95
C ILE A 47 -8.97 1.46 -4.47
N SER A 48 -10.16 2.03 -4.63
CA SER A 48 -10.42 3.40 -4.21
C SER A 48 -10.18 3.59 -2.70
N GLN A 49 -10.67 2.65 -1.89
CA GLN A 49 -10.47 2.71 -0.44
C GLN A 49 -8.99 2.67 -0.07
N VAL A 50 -8.23 1.77 -0.68
CA VAL A 50 -6.79 1.64 -0.42
C VAL A 50 -6.06 2.92 -0.82
N GLU A 51 -6.38 3.48 -1.99
CA GLU A 51 -5.73 4.70 -2.48
C GLU A 51 -6.07 5.93 -1.65
N ASN A 52 -7.23 5.94 -1.00
CA ASN A 52 -7.64 7.05 -0.14
C ASN A 52 -7.24 6.87 1.33
N GLY A 53 -6.57 5.77 1.64
CA GLY A 53 -6.07 5.52 2.98
C GLY A 53 -7.09 4.91 3.93
N PHE A 54 -8.24 4.45 3.43
CA PHE A 54 -9.27 3.81 4.25
C PHE A 54 -9.11 2.29 4.34
N GLY A 55 -8.20 1.74 3.56
CA GLY A 55 -7.88 0.32 3.59
C GLY A 55 -6.41 0.12 3.34
N ARG A 56 -5.99 -1.12 3.30
CA ARG A 56 -4.60 -1.45 3.01
C ARG A 56 -4.54 -2.65 2.08
N VAL A 57 -3.43 -2.78 1.36
CA VAL A 57 -3.16 -3.97 0.56
C VAL A 57 -2.88 -5.13 1.53
N PRO A 58 -3.67 -6.20 1.49
CA PRO A 58 -3.38 -7.36 2.35
C PRO A 58 -2.02 -7.96 1.98
N THR A 59 -1.31 -8.45 2.98
CA THR A 59 0.02 -9.01 2.77
C THR A 59 0.00 -10.13 1.71
N GLU A 60 -0.99 -10.99 1.79
CA GLU A 60 -1.11 -12.12 0.87
C GLU A 60 -1.41 -11.68 -0.58
N SER A 61 -1.83 -10.44 -0.77
CA SER A 61 -2.13 -9.90 -2.11
C SER A 61 -0.99 -9.06 -2.68
N MET A 62 0.04 -8.78 -1.91
CA MET A 62 1.08 -7.84 -2.31
C MET A 62 1.81 -8.27 -3.58
N GLU A 63 2.06 -9.55 -3.74
CA GLU A 63 2.74 -10.05 -4.94
C GLU A 63 1.89 -9.82 -6.19
N ALA A 64 0.59 -10.10 -6.10
CA ALA A 64 -0.32 -9.88 -7.22
C ALA A 64 -0.43 -8.39 -7.59
N TRP A 65 -0.50 -7.52 -6.58
CA TRP A 65 -0.51 -6.08 -6.82
C TRP A 65 0.77 -5.61 -7.50
N ALA A 66 1.92 -6.07 -6.99
CA ALA A 66 3.21 -5.68 -7.57
C ALA A 66 3.28 -6.08 -9.05
N ARG A 67 2.84 -7.29 -9.35
CA ARG A 67 2.82 -7.80 -10.72
C ARG A 67 1.92 -6.95 -11.62
N ALA A 68 0.71 -6.64 -11.13
CA ALA A 68 -0.25 -5.84 -11.88
C ALA A 68 0.29 -4.42 -12.14
N LEU A 69 1.09 -3.89 -11.21
CA LEU A 69 1.65 -2.54 -11.31
C LEU A 69 3.05 -2.52 -11.93
N ASN A 70 3.53 -3.66 -12.42
CA ASN A 70 4.85 -3.79 -13.06
C ASN A 70 6.00 -3.35 -12.15
N THR A 71 5.92 -3.72 -10.87
CA THR A 71 6.97 -3.41 -9.90
C THR A 71 7.53 -4.70 -9.31
N ASP A 72 8.75 -4.61 -8.78
CA ASP A 72 9.36 -5.72 -8.06
C ASP A 72 8.61 -6.01 -6.77
N ALA A 73 8.22 -7.27 -6.56
CA ALA A 73 7.38 -7.64 -5.42
C ALA A 73 8.07 -7.36 -4.08
N SER A 74 9.37 -7.62 -4.00
CA SER A 74 10.13 -7.40 -2.76
C SER A 74 10.19 -5.92 -2.41
N GLU A 75 10.49 -5.07 -3.40
CA GLU A 75 10.55 -3.63 -3.19
C GLU A 75 9.17 -3.05 -2.87
N PHE A 76 8.14 -3.57 -3.56
CA PHE A 76 6.76 -3.15 -3.32
C PHE A 76 6.35 -3.44 -1.88
N ALA A 77 6.59 -4.66 -1.43
CA ALA A 77 6.25 -5.08 -0.07
C ALA A 77 7.03 -4.28 0.97
N ARG A 78 8.33 -4.05 0.73
CA ARG A 78 9.17 -3.26 1.63
C ARG A 78 8.64 -1.85 1.78
N LYS A 79 8.27 -1.21 0.67
CA LYS A 79 7.74 0.15 0.70
C LYS A 79 6.42 0.21 1.47
N LEU A 80 5.51 -0.73 1.20
CA LEU A 80 4.24 -0.78 1.93
C LEU A 80 4.47 -1.01 3.42
N LEU A 81 5.41 -1.87 3.79
CA LEU A 81 5.73 -2.11 5.18
C LEU A 81 6.15 -0.82 5.87
N SER A 82 6.94 0.02 5.19
CA SER A 82 7.40 1.29 5.77
C SER A 82 6.24 2.22 6.10
N TYR A 83 5.15 2.13 5.36
CA TYR A 83 3.94 2.93 5.64
C TYR A 83 3.01 2.26 6.63
N TYR A 84 2.79 0.95 6.48
CA TYR A 84 1.77 0.24 7.25
C TYR A 84 2.26 -0.18 8.63
N ASP A 85 3.55 -0.46 8.76
CA ASP A 85 4.15 -0.89 10.02
C ASP A 85 5.57 -0.33 10.14
N PRO A 86 5.68 0.98 10.39
CA PRO A 86 6.99 1.65 10.38
C PRO A 86 7.94 1.12 11.46
N GLU A 87 7.41 0.65 12.60
CA GLU A 87 8.27 0.11 13.65
C GLU A 87 8.91 -1.20 13.20
N LEU A 88 8.12 -2.09 12.60
CA LEU A 88 8.68 -3.34 12.09
C LEU A 88 9.68 -3.08 10.97
N TYR A 89 9.35 -2.13 10.09
CA TYR A 89 10.28 -1.73 9.03
C TYR A 89 11.61 -1.28 9.61
N ARG A 90 11.56 -0.42 10.64
CA ARG A 90 12.77 0.07 11.30
C ARG A 90 13.59 -1.08 11.89
N LEU A 91 12.93 -2.00 12.56
CA LEU A 91 13.61 -3.14 13.19
C LEU A 91 14.28 -4.07 12.17
N LEU A 92 13.64 -4.25 11.02
CA LEU A 92 14.16 -5.17 9.99
C LEU A 92 15.26 -4.55 9.16
N PHE A 93 15.19 -3.24 8.87
CA PHE A 93 16.04 -2.64 7.84
C PHE A 93 16.93 -1.49 8.33
N GLU A 94 16.63 -0.89 9.47
CA GLU A 94 17.33 0.32 9.90
C GLU A 94 18.11 0.16 11.20
N VAL A 95 17.83 -0.89 11.98
CA VAL A 95 18.56 -1.11 13.23
C VAL A 95 19.87 -1.82 12.92
N LYS A 96 20.96 -1.25 13.38
CA LYS A 96 22.27 -1.87 13.24
C LYS A 96 22.44 -2.92 14.34
N ARG A 97 23.04 -4.04 13.98
CA ARG A 97 23.38 -5.10 14.92
C ARG A 97 24.72 -4.82 15.61
#